data_a3206fc057649557c8ebe00d65bd651f
#
_entry.id   a3206fc057649557c8ebe00d65bd651f
#
_cell.length_a   1.000
_cell.length_b   1.000
_cell.length_c   1.000
_cell.angle_alpha   90.00
_cell.angle_beta   90.00
_cell.angle_gamma   90.00
#
_symmetry.space_group_name_H-M   'P 1'
#
loop_
_entity.id
_entity.type
_entity.pdbx_description
1 polymer ?
#
loop_
_entity_poly.entity_id
_entity_poly.type
_entity_poly.pdbx_seq_one_letter_code
_entity_poly.pdbx_strand_id
1 'polypeptide(L)'
;MVQFLKRLLAIFLGSAHKPSQQDGVADSEQIARYILSKRHISVTKGIVRPAAYMPAPNGEASVYRISDITEKDVWDIGREYVAGPSGRTLRARGDTSAVTISKTGLEIVPETTPHHLHANIVNWPTEKDEQKMLAVEIANEATLVTP
;
A
#
# COMPACT_ATOMS: atom_id res chain seq x y z
N MET A 1 1.82 11.51 -18.42
CA MET A 1 2.69 12.05 -19.39
C MET A 1 3.72 12.99 -18.82
N VAL A 2 3.33 13.95 -18.11
CA VAL A 2 4.26 14.86 -17.49
C VAL A 2 5.22 14.12 -16.57
N GLN A 3 4.72 13.17 -15.82
CA GLN A 3 5.53 12.37 -14.97
C GLN A 3 6.55 11.60 -15.76
N PHE A 4 6.13 11.06 -16.87
CA PHE A 4 6.99 10.28 -17.71
C PHE A 4 8.10 11.14 -18.27
N LEU A 5 7.79 12.33 -18.70
CA LEU A 5 8.79 13.24 -19.21
C LEU A 5 9.82 13.61 -18.16
N LYS A 6 9.38 13.82 -16.95
CA LYS A 6 10.29 14.12 -15.88
C LYS A 6 11.26 13.00 -15.65
N ARG A 7 10.78 11.77 -15.68
CA ARG A 7 11.65 10.64 -15.49
C ARG A 7 12.66 10.54 -16.59
N LEU A 8 12.22 10.76 -17.79
CA LEU A 8 13.08 10.67 -18.92
C LEU A 8 14.18 11.70 -18.84
N LEU A 9 13.82 12.89 -18.48
CA LEU A 9 14.75 13.94 -18.34
C LEU A 9 15.74 13.64 -17.26
N ALA A 10 15.28 13.14 -16.18
CA ALA A 10 16.12 12.80 -15.07
C ALA A 10 17.16 11.76 -15.46
N ILE A 11 16.74 10.75 -16.14
CA ILE A 11 17.65 9.70 -16.58
C ILE A 11 18.69 10.28 -17.53
N PHE A 12 18.22 11.14 -18.39
CA PHE A 12 19.11 11.72 -19.37
C PHE A 12 20.17 12.57 -18.74
N LEU A 13 19.78 13.39 -17.77
CA LEU A 13 20.73 14.19 -17.10
C LEU A 13 21.57 13.41 -16.16
N GLY A 14 21.26 12.21 -15.97
CA GLY A 14 21.94 11.74 -15.12
C GLY A 14 21.94 10.85 -14.36
N SER A 15 22.39 10.46 -14.70
CA SER A 15 22.86 9.67 -13.90
C SER A 15 22.56 9.95 -12.54
N ALA A 16 22.57 11.05 -12.29
CA ALA A 16 22.55 11.40 -10.96
C ALA A 16 21.27 11.11 -10.32
N HIS A 17 20.38 10.64 -11.02
CA HIS A 17 19.17 10.58 -10.51
C HIS A 17 18.78 9.39 -9.80
N LYS A 18 19.65 8.88 -9.07
CA LYS A 18 19.42 7.84 -8.23
C LYS A 18 18.36 8.13 -7.24
N PRO A 19 18.29 9.29 -6.66
CA PRO A 19 17.30 9.55 -5.64
C PRO A 19 15.89 9.31 -6.12
N SER A 20 15.59 9.74 -7.32
CA SER A 20 14.23 9.58 -7.77
C SER A 20 13.91 8.13 -8.02
N GLN A 21 14.90 7.35 -8.40
CA GLN A 21 14.64 5.95 -8.57
C GLN A 21 14.44 5.27 -7.25
N GLN A 22 15.15 5.73 -6.23
CA GLN A 22 15.03 5.13 -4.94
C GLN A 22 13.70 5.43 -4.32
N ASP A 23 13.08 6.54 -4.67
CA ASP A 23 11.80 6.90 -4.13
C ASP A 23 10.67 6.12 -4.79
N GLY A 24 10.88 5.64 -5.98
CA GLY A 24 9.84 4.89 -6.67
C GLY A 24 9.63 3.51 -6.05
N VAL A 25 8.43 2.98 -6.21
CA VAL A 25 8.10 1.67 -5.70
C VAL A 25 8.28 0.64 -6.80
N ALA A 26 9.16 -0.32 -6.58
CA ALA A 26 9.43 -1.36 -7.57
C ALA A 26 8.32 -2.41 -7.55
N ASP A 27 8.08 -3.04 -8.69
CA ASP A 27 7.04 -4.06 -8.83
C ASP A 27 7.21 -5.21 -7.85
N SER A 28 8.43 -5.54 -7.51
CA SER A 28 8.71 -6.68 -6.63
C SER A 28 8.58 -6.35 -5.14
N GLU A 29 8.38 -5.10 -4.80
CA GLU A 29 8.28 -4.74 -3.39
C GLU A 29 7.04 -5.34 -2.75
N GLN A 30 7.18 -5.69 -1.49
CA GLN A 30 6.05 -6.16 -0.69
C GLN A 30 5.40 -4.96 0.00
N ILE A 31 4.08 -4.93 -0.05
CA ILE A 31 3.29 -3.80 0.43
C ILE A 31 2.33 -4.32 1.48
N ALA A 32 2.31 -3.69 2.64
CA ALA A 32 1.43 -4.08 3.74
C ALA A 32 0.29 -3.08 3.90
N ARG A 33 -0.91 -3.59 4.00
CA ARG A 33 -2.08 -2.81 4.40
C ARG A 33 -2.45 -3.25 5.80
N TYR A 34 -2.27 -2.39 6.79
CA TYR A 34 -2.60 -2.73 8.16
C TYR A 34 -4.12 -2.68 8.35
N ILE A 35 -4.64 -3.60 9.15
CA ILE A 35 -6.07 -3.81 9.28
C ILE A 35 -6.47 -3.69 10.75
N LEU A 36 -7.40 -2.78 11.01
CA LEU A 36 -7.88 -2.52 12.36
C LEU A 36 -9.30 -3.04 12.60
N SER A 37 -10.01 -3.36 11.54
CA SER A 37 -11.41 -3.78 11.65
C SER A 37 -11.55 -5.29 11.43
N LYS A 38 -12.27 -5.94 12.34
CA LYS A 38 -12.55 -7.36 12.19
C LYS A 38 -13.35 -7.65 10.92
N ARG A 39 -14.08 -6.64 10.44
CA ARG A 39 -14.91 -6.82 9.25
C ARG A 39 -14.09 -6.90 7.97
N HIS A 40 -12.84 -6.51 8.05
CA HIS A 40 -11.97 -6.49 6.88
C HIS A 40 -11.21 -7.78 6.66
N ILE A 41 -11.43 -8.77 7.51
CA ILE A 41 -10.76 -10.07 7.39
C ILE A 41 -11.73 -11.21 7.70
N SER A 42 -11.35 -12.41 7.26
CA SER A 42 -11.99 -13.63 7.71
C SER A 42 -10.89 -14.58 8.14
N VAL A 43 -10.73 -14.73 9.45
CA VAL A 43 -9.69 -15.61 10.00
C VAL A 43 -10.01 -17.06 9.62
N THR A 44 -11.28 -17.44 9.69
CA THR A 44 -11.70 -18.79 9.34
C THR A 44 -11.35 -19.15 7.90
N LYS A 45 -11.57 -18.23 6.98
CA LYS A 45 -11.26 -18.46 5.58
C LYS A 45 -9.82 -18.09 5.23
N GLY A 46 -9.12 -17.42 6.13
CA GLY A 46 -7.75 -17.00 5.89
C GLY A 46 -7.61 -15.94 4.81
N ILE A 47 -8.54 -15.01 4.72
CA ILE A 47 -8.54 -14.03 3.64
C ILE A 47 -8.67 -12.61 4.15
N VAL A 48 -8.16 -11.67 3.34
CA VAL A 48 -8.39 -10.25 3.50
C VAL A 48 -9.62 -9.91 2.65
N ARG A 49 -10.55 -9.17 3.22
CA ARG A 49 -11.75 -8.79 2.48
C ARG A 49 -11.50 -7.51 1.68
N PRO A 50 -12.20 -7.32 0.57
CA PRO A 50 -12.01 -6.13 -0.27
C PRO A 50 -12.15 -4.81 0.49
N ALA A 51 -13.02 -4.77 1.50
CA ALA A 51 -13.21 -3.55 2.27
C ALA A 51 -11.92 -3.02 2.88
N ALA A 52 -10.95 -3.90 3.14
CA ALA A 52 -9.67 -3.48 3.71
C ALA A 52 -8.89 -2.56 2.76
N TYR A 53 -9.12 -2.68 1.46
CA TYR A 53 -8.36 -1.93 0.47
C TYR A 53 -9.10 -0.72 -0.09
N MET A 54 -10.31 -0.47 0.37
CA MET A 54 -11.06 0.69 -0.13
C MET A 54 -10.37 1.99 0.28
N PRO A 55 -10.38 3.00 -0.61
CA PRO A 55 -9.74 4.26 -0.27
C PRO A 55 -10.55 5.05 0.76
N ALA A 56 -9.86 5.90 1.48
CA ALA A 56 -10.49 6.85 2.39
C ALA A 56 -11.18 7.96 1.57
N PRO A 57 -11.98 8.82 2.20
CA PRO A 57 -12.64 9.90 1.47
C PRO A 57 -11.70 10.82 0.69
N ASN A 58 -10.44 10.90 1.11
CA ASN A 58 -9.46 11.72 0.39
C ASN A 58 -8.94 11.05 -0.88
N GLY A 59 -9.43 9.86 -1.21
CA GLY A 59 -9.02 9.17 -2.42
C GLY A 59 -7.73 8.39 -2.30
N GLU A 60 -7.29 8.10 -1.07
CA GLU A 60 -6.03 7.39 -0.85
C GLU A 60 -6.21 6.21 0.09
N ALA A 61 -5.47 5.15 -0.16
CA ALA A 61 -5.41 4.02 0.76
C ALA A 61 -3.98 3.91 1.27
N SER A 62 -3.81 4.02 2.58
CA SER A 62 -2.50 4.04 3.21
C SER A 62 -1.89 2.65 3.28
N VAL A 63 -0.63 2.54 2.87
CA VAL A 63 0.10 1.27 2.90
C VAL A 63 1.54 1.53 3.33
N TYR A 64 2.29 0.45 3.56
CA TYR A 64 3.70 0.55 3.96
C TYR A 64 4.55 -0.41 3.13
N ARG A 65 5.75 0.06 2.80
CA ARG A 65 6.73 -0.70 2.02
C ARG A 65 7.53 -1.55 2.99
N ILE A 66 7.40 -2.88 2.90
CA ILE A 66 7.94 -3.76 3.95
C ILE A 66 9.00 -4.74 3.48
N SER A 67 9.50 -4.61 2.25
CA SER A 67 10.43 -5.60 1.69
C SER A 67 11.73 -5.76 2.47
N ASP A 68 12.25 -4.67 2.99
CA ASP A 68 13.60 -4.68 3.56
C ASP A 68 13.66 -4.57 5.07
N ILE A 69 12.60 -4.93 5.75
CA ILE A 69 12.58 -4.84 7.21
C ILE A 69 12.17 -6.17 7.80
N THR A 70 12.43 -6.33 9.09
CA THR A 70 12.12 -7.59 9.78
C THR A 70 10.64 -7.68 10.09
N GLU A 71 10.18 -8.90 10.34
CA GLU A 71 8.79 -9.11 10.72
C GLU A 71 8.43 -8.32 11.98
N LYS A 72 9.34 -8.25 12.92
CA LYS A 72 9.11 -7.46 14.13
C LYS A 72 8.90 -5.99 13.79
N ASP A 73 9.72 -5.45 12.91
CA ASP A 73 9.60 -4.05 12.51
C ASP A 73 8.30 -3.78 11.78
N VAL A 74 7.85 -4.73 10.97
CA VAL A 74 6.58 -4.59 10.27
C VAL A 74 5.45 -4.41 11.28
N TRP A 75 5.40 -5.25 12.32
CA TRP A 75 4.36 -5.14 13.34
C TRP A 75 4.50 -3.89 14.19
N ASP A 76 5.73 -3.49 14.51
CA ASP A 76 5.97 -2.29 15.30
C ASP A 76 5.46 -1.05 14.56
N ILE A 77 5.69 -0.97 13.26
CA ILE A 77 5.20 0.14 12.45
C ILE A 77 3.68 0.21 12.52
N GLY A 78 3.02 -0.93 12.34
CA GLY A 78 1.56 -0.95 12.38
C GLY A 78 1.00 -0.52 13.73
N ARG A 79 1.64 -0.96 14.81
CA ARG A 79 1.19 -0.59 16.15
C ARG A 79 1.43 0.88 16.43
N GLU A 80 2.60 1.38 16.06
CA GLU A 80 2.98 2.74 16.40
C GLU A 80 2.33 3.79 15.50
N TYR A 81 2.29 3.53 14.21
CA TYR A 81 1.88 4.57 13.25
C TYR A 81 0.45 4.42 12.75
N VAL A 82 -0.17 3.28 12.93
CA VAL A 82 -1.53 3.04 12.42
C VAL A 82 -2.51 2.81 13.57
N ALA A 83 -2.27 1.81 14.40
CA ALA A 83 -3.20 1.49 15.49
C ALA A 83 -3.13 2.51 16.62
N GLY A 84 -1.90 2.89 17.00
CA GLY A 84 -1.71 3.80 18.12
C GLY A 84 -2.45 5.12 17.98
N PRO A 85 -2.24 5.85 16.88
CA PRO A 85 -2.92 7.14 16.71
C PRO A 85 -4.44 7.04 16.72
N SER A 86 -4.99 5.91 16.29
CA SER A 86 -6.45 5.74 16.24
C SER A 86 -7.02 5.18 17.54
N GLY A 87 -6.15 4.73 18.45
CA GLY A 87 -6.61 4.09 19.68
C GLY A 87 -7.26 2.74 19.44
N ARG A 88 -6.98 2.10 18.32
CA ARG A 88 -7.60 0.83 17.97
C ARG A 88 -6.57 -0.29 18.00
N THR A 89 -7.08 -1.51 18.03
CA THR A 89 -6.22 -2.71 18.05
C THR A 89 -5.80 -3.08 16.64
N LEU A 90 -4.51 -3.38 16.45
CA LEU A 90 -4.03 -3.91 15.18
C LEU A 90 -4.46 -5.36 15.07
N ARG A 91 -5.32 -5.65 14.10
CA ARG A 91 -5.92 -6.99 13.95
C ARG A 91 -5.11 -7.89 13.04
N ALA A 92 -4.56 -7.32 11.98
CA ALA A 92 -3.90 -8.10 10.95
C ALA A 92 -3.25 -7.16 9.96
N ARG A 93 -2.65 -7.75 8.95
CA ARG A 93 -2.24 -6.98 7.77
C ARG A 93 -2.48 -7.84 6.54
N GLY A 94 -2.65 -7.17 5.41
CA GLY A 94 -2.71 -7.84 4.12
C GLY A 94 -1.44 -7.51 3.36
N ASP A 95 -0.73 -8.53 2.91
CA ASP A 95 0.53 -8.34 2.18
C ASP A 95 0.32 -8.65 0.71
N THR A 96 0.75 -7.74 -0.16
CA THR A 96 0.70 -7.96 -1.60
C THR A 96 2.00 -7.50 -2.22
N SER A 97 2.26 -7.92 -3.44
CA SER A 97 3.36 -7.32 -4.19
C SER A 97 2.85 -6.02 -4.82
N ALA A 98 3.77 -5.10 -5.04
CA ALA A 98 3.42 -3.81 -5.65
C ALA A 98 2.82 -4.01 -7.04
N VAL A 99 3.30 -5.00 -7.79
CA VAL A 99 2.78 -5.24 -9.13
C VAL A 99 1.31 -5.65 -9.11
N THR A 100 0.86 -6.32 -8.07
CA THR A 100 -0.56 -6.67 -7.95
C THR A 100 -1.41 -5.41 -7.95
N ILE A 101 -0.94 -4.37 -7.27
CA ILE A 101 -1.66 -3.11 -7.20
C ILE A 101 -1.55 -2.35 -8.53
N SER A 102 -0.36 -2.27 -9.08
CA SER A 102 -0.18 -1.49 -10.31
C SER A 102 -0.89 -2.09 -11.51
N LYS A 103 -1.07 -3.40 -11.53
CA LYS A 103 -1.80 -4.06 -12.62
C LYS A 103 -3.26 -3.64 -12.69
N THR A 104 -3.81 -3.14 -11.60
CA THR A 104 -5.20 -2.67 -11.59
C THR A 104 -5.33 -1.28 -12.18
N GLY A 105 -4.22 -0.62 -12.51
CA GLY A 105 -4.23 0.77 -12.97
C GLY A 105 -4.04 1.77 -11.85
N LEU A 106 -4.02 1.31 -10.61
CA LEU A 106 -3.74 2.17 -9.46
C LEU A 106 -2.24 2.40 -9.33
N GLU A 107 -1.88 3.42 -8.59
CA GLU A 107 -0.48 3.78 -8.43
C GLU A 107 -0.12 3.83 -6.96
N ILE A 108 1.09 3.40 -6.61
CA ILE A 108 1.59 3.50 -5.24
C ILE A 108 2.57 4.65 -5.20
N VAL A 109 2.25 5.67 -4.42
CA VAL A 109 3.06 6.89 -4.34
C VAL A 109 3.65 7.02 -2.95
N PRO A 110 4.97 7.09 -2.82
CA PRO A 110 5.58 7.30 -1.52
C PRO A 110 5.10 8.61 -0.88
N GLU A 111 4.79 8.53 0.40
CA GLU A 111 4.41 9.67 1.19
C GLU A 111 5.08 9.46 2.54
N THR A 112 6.23 10.03 2.72
CA THR A 112 7.14 9.64 3.79
C THR A 112 6.80 10.21 5.17
N THR A 113 5.65 10.81 5.31
CA THR A 113 5.09 11.22 6.58
C THR A 113 3.86 10.38 6.80
N PRO A 114 3.67 9.74 7.94
CA PRO A 114 4.42 9.87 9.19
C PRO A 114 5.67 9.00 9.29
N HIS A 115 5.89 8.11 8.34
CA HIS A 115 7.01 7.17 8.38
C HIS A 115 7.65 7.08 7.01
N HIS A 116 8.97 6.90 6.95
CA HIS A 116 9.68 6.90 5.66
C HIS A 116 9.25 5.76 4.72
N LEU A 117 8.64 4.71 5.25
CA LEU A 117 8.17 3.60 4.42
C LEU A 117 6.70 3.72 4.03
N HIS A 118 6.04 4.77 4.46
CA HIS A 118 4.64 4.98 4.14
C HIS A 118 4.45 5.34 2.67
N ALA A 119 3.36 4.88 2.09
CA ALA A 119 2.97 5.20 0.73
C ALA A 119 1.44 5.19 0.65
N ASN A 120 0.91 5.72 -0.43
CA ASN A 120 -0.54 5.71 -0.66
C ASN A 120 -0.85 5.06 -2.00
N ILE A 121 -1.91 4.28 -2.02
CA ILE A 121 -2.47 3.80 -3.28
C ILE A 121 -3.43 4.88 -3.76
N VAL A 122 -3.18 5.39 -4.95
CA VAL A 122 -3.92 6.52 -5.50
C VAL A 122 -4.46 6.22 -6.89
N ASN A 123 -5.14 7.19 -7.48
CA ASN A 123 -5.76 7.09 -8.80
C ASN A 123 -7.01 6.23 -8.82
N TRP A 124 -7.67 6.11 -7.68
CA TRP A 124 -8.92 5.38 -7.60
C TRP A 124 -9.98 6.05 -8.46
N PRO A 125 -10.86 5.28 -9.11
CA PRO A 125 -11.99 5.87 -9.82
C PRO A 125 -12.94 6.53 -8.81
N THR A 126 -13.78 7.42 -9.29
CA THR A 126 -14.69 8.12 -8.40
C THR A 126 -15.91 7.29 -8.04
N GLU A 127 -16.30 6.36 -8.91
CA GLU A 127 -17.46 5.51 -8.68
C GLU A 127 -17.15 4.44 -7.65
N LYS A 128 -18.00 4.34 -6.64
CA LYS A 128 -17.79 3.41 -5.54
C LYS A 128 -17.74 1.95 -6.02
N ASP A 129 -18.59 1.59 -6.97
CA ASP A 129 -18.61 0.22 -7.46
C ASP A 129 -17.32 -0.13 -8.21
N GLU A 130 -16.76 0.82 -8.92
CA GLU A 130 -15.50 0.60 -9.61
C GLU A 130 -14.37 0.48 -8.60
N GLN A 131 -14.40 1.27 -7.54
CA GLN A 131 -13.43 1.14 -6.46
C GLN A 131 -13.48 -0.26 -5.86
N LYS A 132 -14.69 -0.77 -5.66
CA LYS A 132 -14.85 -2.10 -5.09
C LYS A 132 -14.27 -3.19 -5.99
N MET A 133 -14.46 -3.06 -7.28
CA MET A 133 -13.90 -4.03 -8.21
C MET A 133 -12.39 -4.10 -8.11
N LEU A 134 -11.74 -2.95 -8.03
CA LEU A 134 -10.28 -2.91 -7.89
C LEU A 134 -9.86 -3.46 -6.53
N ALA A 135 -10.59 -3.14 -5.48
CA ALA A 135 -10.30 -3.66 -4.15
C ALA A 135 -10.41 -5.19 -4.12
N VAL A 136 -11.37 -5.75 -4.84
CA VAL A 136 -11.52 -7.20 -4.96
C VAL A 136 -10.28 -7.81 -5.60
N GLU A 137 -9.80 -7.21 -6.68
CA GLU A 137 -8.62 -7.73 -7.37
C GLU A 137 -7.40 -7.73 -6.45
N ILE A 138 -7.22 -6.67 -5.68
CA ILE A 138 -6.09 -6.61 -4.76
C ILE A 138 -6.25 -7.63 -3.63
N ALA A 139 -7.43 -7.67 -3.03
CA ALA A 139 -7.68 -8.55 -1.89
C ALA A 139 -7.53 -10.03 -2.26
N ASN A 140 -7.90 -10.38 -3.48
CA ASN A 140 -7.78 -11.76 -3.93
C ASN A 140 -6.34 -12.25 -3.98
N GLU A 141 -5.39 -11.33 -4.15
CA GLU A 141 -3.99 -11.68 -4.23
C GLU A 141 -3.27 -11.43 -2.89
N ALA A 142 -3.97 -10.87 -1.92
CA ALA A 142 -3.34 -10.52 -0.65
C ALA A 142 -3.21 -11.74 0.26
N THR A 143 -2.12 -11.78 0.99
CA THR A 143 -1.91 -12.79 2.02
C THR A 143 -2.30 -12.19 3.36
N LEU A 144 -3.20 -12.87 4.09
CA LEU A 144 -3.58 -12.45 5.43
C LEU A 144 -2.48 -12.87 6.40
N VAL A 145 -1.98 -11.91 7.17
CA VAL A 145 -0.99 -12.20 8.21
C VAL A 145 -1.54 -11.68 9.54
N THR A 146 -1.58 -12.54 10.55
CA THR A 146 -2.06 -12.16 11.88
C THR A 146 -0.91 -12.12 12.86
N PRO A 147 -1.03 -11.31 13.92
CA PRO A 147 0.06 -11.20 14.91
C PRO A 147 0.34 -12.50 15.63
#